data_fbaf000e98961d83d51df54b3f2ce9e4
#
_entry.id   fbaf000e98961d83d51df54b3f2ce9e4
#
_cell.length_a   1.000
_cell.length_b   1.000
_cell.length_c   1.000
_cell.angle_alpha   90.00
_cell.angle_beta   90.00
_cell.angle_gamma   90.00
#
_symmetry.space_group_name_H-M   'P 1'
#
loop_
_entity.id
_entity.type
_entity.pdbx_description
1 polymer ?
#
loop_
_entity_poly.entity_id
_entity_poly.type
_entity_poly.pdbx_seq_one_letter_code
_entity_poly.pdbx_strand_id
1 'polypeptide(L)'
;MRTSSLILIALVAVPALSACTDSRRARNDVKWSDRPAEITCWTYGTQNFAGRSTGKVEYDEGGRISFVDASNGRYTTIEGECRVVYAPAPAKT
;
A
#
# COMPACT_ATOMS: atom_id res chain seq x y z
N MET A 1 32.98 -33.70 -0.46
CA MET A 1 33.52 -32.42 0.01
C MET A 1 33.18 -31.27 -0.91
N ARG A 2 33.18 -31.50 -2.23
CA ARG A 2 32.89 -30.44 -3.18
C ARG A 2 31.42 -30.06 -3.23
N THR A 3 30.54 -30.96 -2.81
CA THR A 3 29.09 -30.74 -2.83
C THR A 3 28.61 -29.78 -1.76
N SER A 4 29.33 -29.62 -0.64
CA SER A 4 28.92 -28.72 0.45
C SER A 4 29.00 -27.24 0.06
N SER A 5 29.92 -26.85 -0.83
CA SER A 5 30.03 -25.47 -1.29
C SER A 5 28.83 -25.05 -2.13
N LEU A 6 28.28 -25.93 -2.94
CA LEU A 6 27.12 -25.65 -3.77
C LEU A 6 25.87 -25.44 -2.93
N ILE A 7 25.71 -26.19 -1.85
CA ILE A 7 24.56 -26.08 -0.95
C ILE A 7 24.56 -24.69 -0.25
N LEU A 8 25.72 -24.18 0.13
CA LEU A 8 25.82 -22.86 0.77
C LEU A 8 25.38 -21.74 -0.17
N ILE A 9 25.71 -21.81 -1.44
CA ILE A 9 25.31 -20.79 -2.42
C ILE A 9 23.80 -20.75 -2.59
N ALA A 10 23.14 -21.90 -2.61
CA ALA A 10 21.69 -22.00 -2.73
C ALA A 10 20.98 -21.36 -1.53
N LEU A 11 21.50 -21.52 -0.32
CA LEU A 11 20.91 -20.93 0.88
C LEU A 11 20.96 -19.41 0.90
N VAL A 12 21.99 -18.81 0.34
CA VAL A 12 22.12 -17.33 0.30
C VAL A 12 21.07 -16.71 -0.61
N ALA A 13 20.64 -17.39 -1.67
CA ALA A 13 19.66 -16.86 -2.62
C ALA A 13 18.23 -16.81 -2.06
N VAL A 14 17.87 -17.69 -1.12
CA VAL A 14 16.50 -17.82 -0.61
C VAL A 14 15.98 -16.55 0.08
N PRO A 15 16.75 -15.86 0.97
CA PRO A 15 16.24 -14.64 1.63
C PRO A 15 15.86 -13.52 0.65
N ALA A 16 16.60 -13.34 -0.43
CA ALA A 16 16.30 -12.30 -1.41
C ALA A 16 14.97 -12.56 -2.13
N LEU A 17 14.69 -13.81 -2.46
CA LEU A 17 13.44 -14.20 -3.09
C LEU A 17 12.24 -13.99 -2.15
N SER A 18 12.41 -14.27 -0.87
CA SER A 18 11.35 -14.07 0.12
C SER A 18 10.97 -12.60 0.26
N ALA A 19 11.93 -11.67 0.29
CA ALA A 19 11.67 -10.24 0.38
C ALA A 19 10.87 -9.73 -0.82
N CYS A 20 11.23 -10.15 -2.04
CA CYS A 20 10.50 -9.77 -3.25
C CYS A 20 9.07 -10.31 -3.25
N THR A 21 8.88 -11.52 -2.74
CA THR A 21 7.57 -12.15 -2.63
C THR A 21 6.67 -11.39 -1.66
N ASP A 22 7.20 -10.93 -0.53
CA ASP A 22 6.43 -10.18 0.45
C ASP A 22 5.94 -8.84 -0.11
N SER A 23 6.79 -8.11 -0.83
CA SER A 23 6.40 -6.85 -1.47
C SER A 23 5.32 -7.06 -2.51
N ARG A 24 5.45 -8.10 -3.32
CA ARG A 24 4.47 -8.42 -4.35
C ARG A 24 3.13 -8.83 -3.74
N ARG A 25 3.18 -9.61 -2.68
CA ARG A 25 1.98 -10.04 -1.96
C ARG A 25 1.23 -8.86 -1.36
N ALA A 26 1.93 -7.93 -0.73
CA ALA A 26 1.33 -6.73 -0.15
C ALA A 26 0.64 -5.89 -1.22
N ARG A 27 1.28 -5.71 -2.38
CA ARG A 27 0.70 -4.96 -3.49
C ARG A 27 -0.57 -5.62 -4.00
N ASN A 28 -0.55 -6.92 -4.22
CA ASN A 28 -1.70 -7.66 -4.72
C ASN A 28 -2.86 -7.61 -3.74
N ASP A 29 -2.58 -7.69 -2.45
CA ASP A 29 -3.57 -7.64 -1.41
C ASP A 29 -4.32 -6.31 -1.44
N VAL A 30 -3.61 -5.19 -1.54
CA VAL A 30 -4.21 -3.86 -1.65
C VAL A 30 -4.99 -3.71 -2.96
N LYS A 31 -4.46 -4.24 -4.06
CA LYS A 31 -5.08 -4.11 -5.38
C LYS A 31 -6.45 -4.80 -5.46
N TRP A 32 -6.59 -5.95 -4.82
CA TRP A 32 -7.80 -6.77 -4.93
C TRP A 32 -8.70 -6.71 -3.70
N SER A 33 -8.31 -5.97 -2.66
CA SER A 33 -9.10 -5.78 -1.46
C SER A 33 -9.65 -4.37 -1.40
N ASP A 34 -10.86 -4.22 -0.87
CA ASP A 34 -11.49 -2.91 -0.69
C ASP A 34 -11.28 -2.45 0.76
N ARG A 35 -10.04 -2.12 1.10
CA ARG A 35 -9.66 -1.76 2.46
C ARG A 35 -9.66 -0.26 2.67
N PRO A 36 -10.03 0.20 3.86
CA PRO A 36 -9.92 1.61 4.19
C PRO A 36 -8.46 2.05 4.28
N ALA A 37 -8.23 3.32 4.02
CA ALA A 37 -6.90 3.91 4.06
C ALA A 37 -6.91 5.19 4.88
N GLU A 38 -5.77 5.48 5.53
CA GLU A 38 -5.52 6.78 6.11
C GLU A 38 -4.88 7.66 5.05
N ILE A 39 -5.44 8.85 4.86
CA ILE A 39 -5.06 9.74 3.78
C ILE A 39 -4.65 11.08 4.39
N THR A 40 -3.46 11.54 4.05
CA THR A 40 -2.98 12.86 4.43
C THR A 40 -2.47 13.56 3.18
N CYS A 41 -2.94 14.76 2.94
CA CYS A 41 -2.59 15.51 1.74
C CYS A 41 -2.04 16.88 2.07
N TRP A 42 -1.13 17.36 1.23
CA TRP A 42 -0.49 18.67 1.37
C TRP A 42 -0.54 19.42 0.06
N THR A 43 -0.61 20.74 0.14
CA THR A 43 -0.46 21.62 -1.02
C THR A 43 0.58 22.67 -0.64
N TYR A 44 1.67 22.73 -1.41
CA TYR A 44 2.79 23.63 -1.14
C TYR A 44 3.30 23.52 0.30
N GLY A 45 3.41 22.30 0.80
CA GLY A 45 3.93 22.03 2.14
C GLY A 45 2.94 22.23 3.27
N THR A 46 1.72 22.67 2.97
CA THR A 46 0.68 22.87 3.98
C THR A 46 -0.33 21.74 3.91
N GLN A 47 -0.61 21.12 5.05
CA GLN A 47 -1.60 20.06 5.12
C GLN A 47 -2.99 20.62 4.86
N ASN A 48 -3.67 20.08 3.85
CA ASN A 48 -5.02 20.52 3.48
C ASN A 48 -6.09 19.45 3.72
N PHE A 49 -5.68 18.23 4.03
CA PHE A 49 -6.62 17.16 4.33
C PHE A 49 -5.95 16.09 5.20
N ALA A 50 -6.69 15.59 6.17
CA ALA A 50 -6.31 14.41 6.94
C ALA A 50 -7.58 13.66 7.28
N GLY A 51 -7.67 12.40 6.89
CA GLY A 51 -8.87 11.62 7.13
C GLY A 51 -8.68 10.17 6.72
N ARG A 52 -9.81 9.49 6.54
CA ARG A 52 -9.82 8.05 6.24
C ARG A 52 -10.86 7.77 5.18
N SER A 53 -10.54 6.85 4.28
CA SER A 53 -11.51 6.35 3.32
C SER A 53 -12.28 5.15 3.89
N THR A 54 -13.46 4.90 3.34
CA THR A 54 -14.23 3.70 3.69
C THR A 54 -13.69 2.46 2.98
N GLY A 55 -13.05 2.65 1.83
CA GLY A 55 -12.52 1.58 1.03
C GLY A 55 -11.37 2.04 0.16
N LYS A 56 -11.13 1.31 -0.90
CA LYS A 56 -10.00 1.52 -1.80
C LYS A 56 -9.98 2.91 -2.40
N VAL A 57 -8.79 3.48 -2.49
CA VAL A 57 -8.56 4.79 -3.11
C VAL A 57 -8.28 4.60 -4.60
N GLU A 58 -8.88 5.43 -5.44
CA GLU A 58 -8.64 5.43 -6.88
C GLU A 58 -7.63 6.52 -7.24
N TYR A 59 -6.77 6.21 -8.21
CA TYR A 59 -5.72 7.13 -8.66
C TYR A 59 -5.96 7.52 -10.10
N ASP A 60 -5.96 8.83 -10.37
CA ASP A 60 -6.08 9.37 -11.73
C ASP A 60 -4.71 9.83 -12.24
N GLU A 61 -4.64 10.03 -13.54
CA GLU A 61 -3.48 10.66 -14.15
C GLU A 61 -3.35 12.09 -13.62
N GLY A 62 -2.14 12.52 -13.33
CA GLY A 62 -1.89 13.86 -12.83
C GLY A 62 -1.88 13.96 -11.30
N GLY A 63 -1.96 12.83 -10.59
CA GLY A 63 -1.77 12.82 -9.16
C GLY A 63 -3.01 13.08 -8.32
N ARG A 64 -4.21 13.08 -8.94
CA ARG A 64 -5.46 13.17 -8.18
C ARG A 64 -5.80 11.82 -7.59
N ILE A 65 -6.36 11.86 -6.38
CA ILE A 65 -6.93 10.67 -5.75
C ILE A 65 -8.41 10.88 -5.48
N SER A 66 -9.17 9.81 -5.52
CA SER A 66 -10.61 9.83 -5.25
C SER A 66 -10.97 8.68 -4.33
N PHE A 67 -11.83 8.97 -3.38
CA PHE A 67 -12.24 7.97 -2.39
C PHE A 67 -13.54 8.39 -1.72
N VAL A 68 -14.16 7.48 -0.99
CA VAL A 68 -15.32 7.82 -0.16
C VAL A 68 -14.81 8.14 1.25
N ASP A 69 -15.07 9.37 1.68
CA ASP A 69 -14.64 9.86 2.98
C ASP A 69 -15.44 9.19 4.10
N ALA A 70 -14.76 8.55 5.04
CA ALA A 70 -15.40 7.82 6.11
C ALA A 70 -16.16 8.74 7.08
N SER A 71 -15.80 10.02 7.15
CA SER A 71 -16.44 10.95 8.06
C SER A 71 -17.83 11.39 7.59
N ASN A 72 -18.12 11.35 6.30
CA ASN A 72 -19.39 11.85 5.77
C ASN A 72 -20.00 10.96 4.70
N GLY A 73 -19.34 9.90 4.27
CA GLY A 73 -19.83 8.98 3.24
C GLY A 73 -19.84 9.55 1.83
N ARG A 74 -19.18 10.66 1.58
CA ARG A 74 -19.20 11.33 0.28
C ARG A 74 -17.98 11.00 -0.56
N TYR A 75 -18.20 10.88 -1.87
CA TYR A 75 -17.13 10.71 -2.82
C TYR A 75 -16.30 12.00 -2.89
N THR A 76 -15.01 11.88 -2.59
CA THR A 76 -14.12 13.04 -2.44
C THR A 76 -12.94 12.90 -3.39
N THR A 77 -12.60 13.97 -4.08
CA THR A 77 -11.43 14.02 -4.96
C THR A 77 -10.48 15.10 -4.47
N ILE A 78 -9.19 14.77 -4.34
CA ILE A 78 -8.17 15.70 -3.86
C ILE A 78 -7.03 15.76 -4.88
N GLU A 79 -6.62 16.97 -5.22
CA GLU A 79 -5.42 17.23 -6.00
C GLU A 79 -4.31 17.69 -5.05
N GLY A 80 -3.10 17.17 -5.23
CA GLY A 80 -1.97 17.54 -4.41
C GLY A 80 -1.10 16.34 -4.07
N GLU A 81 -0.19 16.55 -3.13
CA GLU A 81 0.67 15.47 -2.65
C GLU A 81 -0.04 14.75 -1.51
N CYS A 82 -0.31 13.46 -1.70
CA CYS A 82 -1.04 12.69 -0.71
C CYS A 82 -0.28 11.43 -0.32
N ARG A 83 -0.35 11.12 0.96
CA ARG A 83 0.14 9.85 1.49
C ARG A 83 -1.08 9.00 1.82
N VAL A 84 -1.10 7.79 1.26
CA VAL A 84 -2.21 6.85 1.44
C VAL A 84 -1.66 5.59 2.09
N VAL A 85 -2.16 5.27 3.27
CA VAL A 85 -1.73 4.08 4.03
C VAL A 85 -2.93 3.19 4.26
N TYR A 86 -2.95 2.04 3.61
CA TYR A 86 -4.05 1.09 3.74
C TYR A 86 -3.99 0.35 5.05
N ALA A 87 -5.16 0.03 5.59
CA ALA A 87 -5.28 -0.80 6.78
C ALA A 87 -4.70 -2.20 6.50
N PRO A 88 -4.09 -2.83 7.50
CA PRO A 88 -3.56 -4.19 7.31
C PRO A 88 -4.69 -5.19 7.09
N ALA A 89 -4.34 -6.34 6.53
CA ALA A 89 -5.29 -7.43 6.38
C ALA A 89 -5.85 -7.84 7.74
N PRO A 90 -7.16 -8.19 7.82
CA PRO A 90 -7.70 -8.73 9.06
C PRO A 90 -6.91 -9.96 9.49
N ALA A 91 -6.65 -10.05 10.81
CA ALA A 91 -5.95 -11.19 11.35
C ALA A 91 -6.78 -12.46 11.09
N LYS A 92 -6.10 -13.50 10.63
CA LYS A 92 -6.76 -14.80 10.47
C LYS A 92 -6.89 -15.44 11.86
N THR A 93 -8.10 -15.78 12.21
CA THR A 93 -8.36 -16.47 13.47
C THR A 93 -8.57 -17.94 13.24
#